data_558a51581b31149406442e1882ffd49d
#
_entry.id   558a51581b31149406442e1882ffd49d
#
_cell.length_a   1.000
_cell.length_b   1.000
_cell.length_c   1.000
_cell.angle_alpha   90.00
_cell.angle_beta   90.00
_cell.angle_gamma   90.00
#
_symmetry.space_group_name_H-M   'P 1'
#
loop_
_entity.id
_entity.type
_entity.pdbx_description
1 polymer ?
#
loop_
_entity_poly.entity_id
_entity_poly.type
_entity_poly.pdbx_seq_one_letter_code
_entity_poly.pdbx_strand_id
1 'polypeptide(L)'
;MPEVAINIGDKKFTVTCQPGEESALEFAAGLLNDEASYLISQIGQLSEQKLLLMSALMLADKMATTTEKMTKCEKALEEALNKVQQLEKAQSQINTGYVDNELLIHLENITEKAEELADKVSS
;
A
#
# COMPACT_ATOMS: atom_id res chain seq x y z
N MET A 1 23.38 -27.74 2.28
CA MET A 1 22.40 -26.68 2.57
C MET A 1 22.99 -25.74 3.61
N PRO A 2 22.93 -24.43 3.39
CA PRO A 2 23.45 -23.50 4.36
C PRO A 2 22.61 -23.51 5.66
N GLU A 3 23.28 -23.34 6.76
CA GLU A 3 22.67 -23.21 8.07
C GLU A 3 22.74 -21.75 8.51
N VAL A 4 21.64 -21.25 9.04
CA VAL A 4 21.55 -19.88 9.55
C VAL A 4 21.24 -19.94 11.03
N ALA A 5 22.02 -19.20 11.83
CA ALA A 5 21.74 -19.02 13.24
C ALA A 5 20.77 -17.86 13.42
N ILE A 6 19.65 -18.12 14.07
CA ILE A 6 18.62 -17.12 14.35
C ILE A 6 18.41 -16.98 15.85
N ASN A 7 18.08 -15.78 16.29
CA ASN A 7 17.77 -15.48 17.68
C ASN A 7 16.28 -15.15 17.80
N ILE A 8 15.60 -15.89 18.67
CA ILE A 8 14.19 -15.64 18.98
C ILE A 8 14.04 -15.53 20.49
N GLY A 9 13.74 -14.34 20.95
CA GLY A 9 13.84 -14.02 22.35
C GLY A 9 15.29 -14.11 22.81
N ASP A 10 15.52 -14.79 23.89
CA ASP A 10 16.87 -15.00 24.44
C ASP A 10 17.53 -16.28 23.96
N LYS A 11 16.92 -16.98 23.01
CA LYS A 11 17.37 -18.31 22.58
C LYS A 11 17.85 -18.32 21.15
N LYS A 12 18.91 -19.11 20.92
CA LYS A 12 19.47 -19.29 19.58
C LYS A 12 18.99 -20.59 18.97
N PHE A 13 18.65 -20.52 17.70
CA PHE A 13 18.26 -21.67 16.90
C PHE A 13 19.07 -21.69 15.62
N THR A 14 19.37 -22.90 15.15
CA THR A 14 20.00 -23.10 13.85
C THR A 14 19.00 -23.72 12.90
N VAL A 15 18.79 -23.07 11.77
CA VAL A 15 17.81 -23.48 10.78
C VAL A 15 18.50 -23.64 9.43
N THR A 16 18.16 -24.68 8.70
CA THR A 16 18.65 -24.90 7.34
C THR A 16 17.73 -24.21 6.34
N CYS A 17 18.31 -23.62 5.30
CA CYS A 17 17.58 -23.00 4.23
C CYS A 17 18.17 -23.36 2.88
N GLN A 18 17.52 -22.99 1.80
CA GLN A 18 18.05 -23.15 0.47
C GLN A 18 19.09 -22.08 0.17
N PRO A 19 20.08 -22.36 -0.71
CA PRO A 19 21.06 -21.36 -1.09
C PRO A 19 20.39 -20.11 -1.68
N GLY A 20 20.76 -18.95 -1.16
CA GLY A 20 20.20 -17.67 -1.58
C GLY A 20 19.02 -17.17 -0.75
N GLU A 21 18.50 -17.99 0.16
CA GLU A 21 17.36 -17.62 1.02
C GLU A 21 17.79 -17.14 2.41
N GLU A 22 19.08 -17.08 2.70
CA GLU A 22 19.61 -16.72 4.00
C GLU A 22 19.11 -15.34 4.48
N SER A 23 19.16 -14.35 3.61
CA SER A 23 18.71 -12.98 3.92
C SER A 23 17.21 -12.92 4.24
N ALA A 24 16.40 -13.65 3.49
CA ALA A 24 14.97 -13.72 3.70
C ALA A 24 14.64 -14.39 5.03
N LEU A 25 15.38 -15.45 5.36
CA LEU A 25 15.20 -16.18 6.63
C LEU A 25 15.62 -15.31 7.82
N GLU A 26 16.73 -14.59 7.71
CA GLU A 26 17.18 -13.66 8.75
C GLU A 26 16.16 -12.54 8.99
N PHE A 27 15.60 -12.00 7.93
CA PHE A 27 14.54 -10.98 8.02
C PHE A 27 13.30 -11.53 8.71
N ALA A 28 12.84 -12.71 8.31
CA ALA A 28 11.69 -13.38 8.93
C ALA A 28 11.95 -13.68 10.41
N ALA A 29 13.16 -14.14 10.74
CA ALA A 29 13.56 -14.39 12.11
C ALA A 29 13.56 -13.10 12.95
N GLY A 30 13.97 -11.98 12.38
CA GLY A 30 13.89 -10.68 13.01
C GLY A 30 12.46 -10.27 13.37
N LEU A 31 11.51 -10.49 12.45
CA LEU A 31 10.09 -10.23 12.70
C LEU A 31 9.56 -11.10 13.85
N LEU A 32 9.91 -12.38 13.84
CA LEU A 32 9.49 -13.30 14.90
C LEU A 32 10.13 -12.94 16.24
N ASN A 33 11.40 -12.54 16.24
CA ASN A 33 12.11 -12.10 17.45
C ASN A 33 11.46 -10.87 18.07
N ASP A 34 10.99 -9.92 17.25
CA ASP A 34 10.28 -8.73 17.72
C ASP A 34 9.01 -9.11 18.48
N GLU A 35 8.23 -10.05 17.95
CA GLU A 35 7.03 -10.55 18.62
C GLU A 35 7.37 -11.30 19.92
N ALA A 36 8.40 -12.12 19.89
CA ALA A 36 8.86 -12.84 21.07
C ALA A 36 9.34 -11.90 22.17
N SER A 37 10.10 -10.88 21.82
CA SER A 37 10.57 -9.85 22.75
C SER A 37 9.42 -9.07 23.38
N TYR A 38 8.42 -8.73 22.57
CA TYR A 38 7.20 -8.09 23.05
C TYR A 38 6.47 -8.96 24.07
N LEU A 39 6.29 -10.25 23.78
CA LEU A 39 5.64 -11.20 24.70
C LEU A 39 6.41 -11.33 26.02
N ILE A 40 7.72 -11.43 25.97
CA ILE A 40 8.55 -11.51 27.16
C ILE A 40 8.39 -10.25 28.02
N SER A 41 8.29 -9.08 27.39
CA SER A 41 8.10 -7.83 28.11
C SER A 41 6.74 -7.70 28.78
N GLN A 42 5.69 -8.30 28.20
CA GLN A 42 4.32 -8.20 28.71
C GLN A 42 3.95 -9.30 29.70
N ILE A 43 4.36 -10.52 29.44
CA ILE A 43 3.91 -11.70 30.18
C ILE A 43 5.02 -12.23 31.10
N GLY A 44 6.28 -11.94 30.78
CA GLY A 44 7.43 -12.48 31.45
C GLY A 44 7.95 -13.73 30.77
N GLN A 45 8.72 -14.55 31.52
CA GLN A 45 9.32 -15.72 30.91
C GLN A 45 8.28 -16.83 30.67
N LEU A 46 8.24 -17.29 29.44
CA LEU A 46 7.44 -18.41 29.01
C LEU A 46 8.33 -19.58 28.66
N SER A 47 7.75 -20.79 28.63
CA SER A 47 8.46 -21.95 28.08
C SER A 47 8.76 -21.70 26.60
N GLU A 48 9.83 -22.29 26.10
CA GLU A 48 10.27 -22.13 24.71
C GLU A 48 9.15 -22.47 23.71
N GLN A 49 8.43 -23.57 23.94
CA GLN A 49 7.33 -23.97 23.06
C GLN A 49 6.19 -22.94 23.04
N LYS A 50 5.79 -22.45 24.22
CA LYS A 50 4.74 -21.45 24.33
C LYS A 50 5.16 -20.12 23.71
N LEU A 51 6.41 -19.71 23.92
CA LEU A 51 6.94 -18.48 23.35
C LEU A 51 6.92 -18.54 21.83
N LEU A 52 7.40 -19.63 21.24
CA LEU A 52 7.40 -19.82 19.81
C LEU A 52 5.99 -19.86 19.24
N LEU A 53 5.09 -20.62 19.89
CA LEU A 53 3.70 -20.74 19.43
C LEU A 53 2.97 -19.41 19.48
N MET A 54 3.04 -18.70 20.60
CA MET A 54 2.37 -17.41 20.75
C MET A 54 2.94 -16.34 19.83
N SER A 55 4.27 -16.31 19.67
CA SER A 55 4.93 -15.38 18.76
C SER A 55 4.50 -15.63 17.32
N ALA A 56 4.45 -16.90 16.92
CA ALA A 56 3.99 -17.29 15.57
C ALA A 56 2.53 -16.93 15.34
N LEU A 57 1.66 -17.16 16.33
CA LEU A 57 0.24 -16.81 16.23
C LEU A 57 0.02 -15.30 16.12
N MET A 58 0.75 -14.52 16.91
CA MET A 58 0.69 -13.06 16.83
C MET A 58 1.16 -12.54 15.48
N LEU A 59 2.24 -13.11 14.97
CA LEU A 59 2.77 -12.74 13.66
C LEU A 59 1.78 -13.11 12.54
N ALA A 60 1.19 -14.30 12.63
CA ALA A 60 0.17 -14.75 11.67
C ALA A 60 -1.08 -13.85 11.72
N ASP A 61 -1.50 -13.41 12.90
CA ASP A 61 -2.63 -12.49 13.06
C ASP A 61 -2.34 -11.14 12.41
N LYS A 62 -1.16 -10.59 12.62
CA LYS A 62 -0.73 -9.35 11.96
C LYS A 62 -0.69 -9.51 10.45
N MET A 63 -0.21 -10.64 9.97
CA MET A 63 -0.17 -10.94 8.54
C MET A 63 -1.57 -11.01 7.94
N ALA A 64 -2.51 -11.67 8.62
CA ALA A 64 -3.92 -11.74 8.20
C ALA A 64 -4.55 -10.35 8.13
N THR A 65 -4.34 -9.52 9.15
CA THR A 65 -4.84 -8.14 9.19
C THR A 65 -4.25 -7.29 8.06
N THR A 66 -2.96 -7.43 7.80
CA THR A 66 -2.28 -6.72 6.71
C THR A 66 -2.82 -7.16 5.36
N THR A 67 -3.06 -8.45 5.17
CA THR A 67 -3.63 -9.00 3.94
C THR A 67 -5.04 -8.46 3.70
N GLU A 68 -5.88 -8.36 4.74
CA GLU A 68 -7.20 -7.75 4.63
C GLU A 68 -7.12 -6.28 4.22
N LYS A 69 -6.20 -5.52 4.82
CA LYS A 69 -5.97 -4.12 4.46
C LYS A 69 -5.52 -3.98 3.01
N MET A 70 -4.61 -4.84 2.56
CA MET A 70 -4.16 -4.85 1.17
C MET A 70 -5.30 -5.15 0.21
N THR A 71 -6.14 -6.13 0.51
CA THR A 71 -7.28 -6.47 -0.31
C THR A 71 -8.27 -5.29 -0.41
N LYS A 72 -8.52 -4.61 0.69
CA LYS A 72 -9.38 -3.40 0.71
C LYS A 72 -8.77 -2.27 -0.11
N CYS A 73 -7.47 -2.05 0.01
CA CYS A 73 -6.76 -1.04 -0.80
C CYS A 73 -6.79 -1.36 -2.29
N GLU A 74 -6.59 -2.62 -2.67
CA GLU A 74 -6.67 -3.07 -4.06
C GLU A 74 -8.05 -2.85 -4.64
N LYS A 75 -9.11 -3.17 -3.90
CA LYS A 75 -10.49 -2.93 -4.31
C LYS A 75 -10.78 -1.44 -4.47
N ALA A 76 -10.33 -0.63 -3.52
CA ALA A 76 -10.49 0.82 -3.59
C ALA A 76 -9.76 1.41 -4.79
N LEU A 77 -8.56 0.91 -5.09
CA LEU A 77 -7.79 1.32 -6.26
C LEU A 77 -8.50 0.93 -7.55
N GLU A 78 -9.01 -0.29 -7.64
CA GLU A 78 -9.75 -0.77 -8.79
C GLU A 78 -11.00 0.08 -9.05
N GLU A 79 -11.77 0.38 -7.98
CA GLU A 79 -12.94 1.25 -8.08
C GLU A 79 -12.56 2.66 -8.52
N ALA A 80 -11.47 3.21 -8.00
CA ALA A 80 -10.98 4.54 -8.40
C ALA A 80 -10.54 4.56 -9.86
N LEU A 81 -9.84 3.52 -10.33
CA LEU A 81 -9.43 3.39 -11.73
C LEU A 81 -10.64 3.26 -12.66
N ASN A 82 -11.65 2.50 -12.26
CA ASN A 82 -12.89 2.38 -13.02
C ASN A 82 -13.62 3.72 -13.14
N LYS A 83 -13.67 4.49 -12.05
CA LYS A 83 -14.24 5.84 -12.06
C LYS A 83 -13.49 6.78 -13.00
N VAL A 84 -12.16 6.74 -12.97
CA VAL A 84 -11.31 7.54 -13.84
C VAL A 84 -11.57 7.17 -15.30
N GLN A 85 -11.65 5.88 -15.62
CA GLN A 85 -11.96 5.43 -16.98
C GLN A 85 -13.36 5.88 -17.45
N GLN A 86 -14.35 5.80 -16.56
CA GLN A 86 -15.70 6.27 -16.86
C GLN A 86 -15.73 7.78 -17.12
N LEU A 87 -15.02 8.55 -16.31
CA LEU A 87 -14.89 10.00 -16.49
C LEU A 87 -14.17 10.36 -17.78
N GLU A 88 -13.10 9.63 -18.13
CA GLU A 88 -12.38 9.83 -19.39
C GLU A 88 -13.25 9.49 -20.60
N LYS A 89 -14.02 8.40 -20.54
CA LYS A 89 -14.97 8.06 -21.61
C LYS A 89 -16.08 9.09 -21.73
N ALA A 90 -16.64 9.56 -20.63
CA ALA A 90 -17.64 10.61 -20.61
C ALA A 90 -17.08 11.91 -21.20
N GLN A 91 -15.86 12.27 -20.85
CA GLN A 91 -15.18 13.45 -21.39
C GLN A 91 -14.87 13.29 -22.88
N SER A 92 -14.46 12.11 -23.31
CA SER A 92 -14.22 11.78 -24.70
C SER A 92 -15.52 11.83 -25.54
N GLN A 93 -16.63 11.32 -25.00
CA GLN A 93 -17.94 11.41 -25.65
C GLN A 93 -18.45 12.84 -25.70
N ILE A 94 -18.20 13.64 -24.69
CA ILE A 94 -18.51 15.05 -24.64
C ILE A 94 -17.68 15.82 -25.68
N ASN A 95 -16.40 15.46 -25.86
CA ASN A 95 -15.51 16.10 -26.83
C ASN A 95 -15.81 15.72 -28.29
N THR A 96 -16.45 14.59 -28.58
CA THR A 96 -16.63 14.10 -29.95
C THR A 96 -17.99 14.40 -30.55
N GLY A 97 -19.02 14.83 -29.82
CA GLY A 97 -20.34 14.90 -30.37
C GLY A 97 -21.08 16.21 -30.21
N TYR A 98 -21.17 16.71 -29.00
CA TYR A 98 -22.11 17.80 -28.69
C TYR A 98 -21.43 19.05 -28.15
N VAL A 99 -20.23 18.91 -27.67
CA VAL A 99 -19.52 19.96 -26.92
C VAL A 99 -18.52 20.71 -27.77
N ASP A 100 -18.18 20.22 -28.96
CA ASP A 100 -17.29 20.91 -29.88
C ASP A 100 -17.79 22.30 -30.23
N ASN A 101 -19.09 22.47 -30.41
CA ASN A 101 -19.68 23.78 -30.69
C ASN A 101 -19.88 24.63 -29.43
N GLU A 102 -20.42 24.07 -28.37
CA GLU A 102 -20.65 24.82 -27.12
C GLU A 102 -19.35 25.19 -26.40
N LEU A 103 -18.38 24.27 -26.38
CA LEU A 103 -17.11 24.53 -25.75
C LEU A 103 -16.29 25.55 -26.54
N LEU A 104 -16.30 25.51 -27.87
CA LEU A 104 -15.68 26.50 -28.72
C LEU A 104 -16.31 27.88 -28.54
N ILE A 105 -17.63 27.96 -28.49
CA ILE A 105 -18.36 29.20 -28.23
C ILE A 105 -18.04 29.74 -26.84
N HIS A 106 -17.95 28.84 -25.86
CA HIS A 106 -17.61 29.23 -24.49
C HIS A 106 -16.16 29.72 -24.38
N LEU A 107 -15.23 29.07 -25.06
CA LEU A 107 -13.83 29.48 -25.12
C LEU A 107 -13.66 30.82 -25.86
N GLU A 108 -14.38 31.04 -26.96
CA GLU A 108 -14.42 32.32 -27.67
C GLU A 108 -14.95 33.43 -26.77
N ASN A 109 -16.03 33.18 -26.00
CA ASN A 109 -16.59 34.14 -25.06
C ASN A 109 -15.60 34.50 -23.95
N ILE A 110 -14.88 33.52 -23.44
CA ILE A 110 -13.85 33.74 -22.40
C ILE A 110 -12.70 34.56 -22.99
N THR A 111 -12.29 34.28 -24.22
CA THR A 111 -11.24 35.05 -24.92
C THR A 111 -11.66 36.49 -25.17
N GLU A 112 -12.87 36.74 -25.61
CA GLU A 112 -13.42 38.09 -25.79
C GLU A 112 -13.47 38.85 -24.46
N LYS A 113 -13.93 38.23 -23.39
CA LYS A 113 -13.95 38.84 -22.05
C LYS A 113 -12.56 39.14 -21.54
N ALA A 114 -11.59 38.27 -21.80
CA ALA A 114 -10.21 38.51 -21.43
C ALA A 114 -9.60 39.68 -22.21
N GLU A 115 -9.91 39.82 -23.50
CA GLU A 115 -9.48 40.96 -24.32
C GLU A 115 -10.16 42.26 -23.89
N GLU A 116 -11.43 42.25 -23.56
CA GLU A 116 -12.15 43.43 -23.03
C GLU A 116 -11.54 43.88 -21.70
N LEU A 117 -11.18 42.94 -20.81
CA LEU A 117 -10.52 43.22 -19.55
C LEU A 117 -9.12 43.80 -19.76
N ALA A 118 -8.37 43.26 -20.72
CA ALA A 118 -7.04 43.77 -21.06
C ALA A 118 -7.13 45.19 -21.64
N ASP A 119 -8.11 45.51 -22.47
CA ASP A 119 -8.34 46.84 -23.02
C ASP A 119 -8.74 47.83 -21.93
N LYS A 120 -9.55 47.42 -20.95
CA LYS A 120 -9.92 48.30 -19.81
C LYS A 120 -8.73 48.57 -18.90
N VAL A 121 -7.79 47.66 -18.79
CA VAL A 121 -6.60 47.83 -17.94
C VAL A 121 -5.54 48.69 -18.63
N SER A 122 -5.48 48.65 -19.98
CA SER A 122 -4.52 49.44 -20.76
C SER A 122 -4.98 50.88 -21.08
N SER A 123 -6.20 51.20 -20.81
CA SER A 123 -6.75 52.52 -20.93
C SER A 123 -6.85 53.19 -19.53
#